data_2adee88900f31c239e0712a93784ef09
#
_entry.id   2adee88900f31c239e0712a93784ef09
#
_cell.length_a   1.000
_cell.length_b   1.000
_cell.length_c   1.000
_cell.angle_alpha   90.00
_cell.angle_beta   90.00
_cell.angle_gamma   90.00
#
_symmetry.space_group_name_H-M   'P 1'
#
loop_
_entity.id
_entity.type
_entity.pdbx_description
1 polymer ?
#
loop_
_entity_poly.entity_id
_entity_poly.type
_entity_poly.pdbx_seq_one_letter_code
_entity_poly.pdbx_strand_id
1 'polypeptide(L)'
;VQQAAPHIHDNEDVLILVGDAPLIKESTLKELIAVKKDADLALLTVNLDDPTGMGRIIRHGEQVTAIVEHKDASQQQRLIKETNTGMMIMGGSDLKRWLSALNNNNAQGEFYLTDVIEMAAKEGKSIHASQPSRAIEVEGINNRVQLASIERAYQAEQAEAIMMQGV
;
A
#
# COMPACT_ATOMS: atom_id res chain seq x y z
N VAL A 1 -2.54 -6.25 11.81
CA VAL A 1 -1.74 -5.14 12.38
C VAL A 1 -2.11 -4.92 13.85
N GLN A 2 -3.39 -4.80 14.24
CA GLN A 2 -3.80 -4.59 15.66
C GLN A 2 -3.16 -5.59 16.62
N GLN A 3 -3.04 -6.88 16.26
CA GLN A 3 -2.40 -7.89 17.10
C GLN A 3 -0.90 -7.65 17.35
N ALA A 4 -0.26 -6.88 16.48
CA ALA A 4 1.14 -6.49 16.64
C ALA A 4 1.33 -5.23 17.50
N ALA A 5 0.25 -4.49 17.82
CA ALA A 5 0.32 -3.23 18.56
C ALA A 5 1.14 -3.29 19.87
N PRO A 6 1.10 -4.37 20.68
CA PRO A 6 1.92 -4.48 21.89
C PRO A 6 3.44 -4.51 21.63
N HIS A 7 3.87 -4.81 20.40
CA HIS A 7 5.27 -4.91 19.99
C HIS A 7 5.76 -3.66 19.25
N ILE A 8 4.90 -2.67 19.04
CA ILE A 8 5.23 -1.42 18.38
C ILE A 8 5.74 -0.42 19.42
N HIS A 9 6.93 0.14 19.18
CA HIS A 9 7.48 1.20 20.03
C HIS A 9 7.09 2.59 19.51
N ASP A 10 6.84 3.52 20.45
CA ASP A 10 6.30 4.86 20.12
C ASP A 10 7.25 5.72 19.30
N ASN A 11 8.55 5.51 19.46
CA ASN A 11 9.62 6.30 18.85
C ASN A 11 10.21 5.66 17.58
N GLU A 12 9.58 4.65 17.04
CA GLU A 12 10.01 3.94 15.83
C GLU A 12 9.02 4.14 14.70
N ASP A 13 9.50 4.12 13.47
CA ASP A 13 8.65 4.00 12.29
C ASP A 13 8.29 2.53 12.05
N VAL A 14 7.05 2.29 11.71
CA VAL A 14 6.51 0.95 11.43
C VAL A 14 6.27 0.83 9.94
N LEU A 15 7.02 -0.04 9.28
CA LEU A 15 6.80 -0.43 7.90
C LEU A 15 5.82 -1.61 7.86
N ILE A 16 4.66 -1.41 7.26
CA ILE A 16 3.65 -2.43 7.06
C ILE A 16 3.78 -2.96 5.65
N LEU A 17 3.94 -4.28 5.52
CA LEU A 17 4.04 -4.98 4.24
C LEU A 17 2.95 -6.03 4.13
N VAL A 18 2.55 -6.35 2.89
CA VAL A 18 1.67 -7.48 2.59
C VAL A 18 2.51 -8.74 2.36
N GLY A 19 1.99 -9.90 2.75
CA GLY A 19 2.74 -11.17 2.67
C GLY A 19 2.61 -11.90 1.34
N ASP A 20 1.79 -11.41 0.44
CA ASP A 20 1.41 -12.05 -0.83
C ASP A 20 1.94 -11.34 -2.09
N ALA A 21 2.75 -10.28 -1.95
CA ALA A 21 3.41 -9.57 -3.06
C ALA A 21 4.92 -9.93 -3.11
N PRO A 22 5.30 -11.08 -3.70
CA PRO A 22 6.66 -11.63 -3.57
C PRO A 22 7.72 -10.92 -4.42
N LEU A 23 7.33 -10.08 -5.39
CA LEU A 23 8.26 -9.41 -6.29
C LEU A 23 8.61 -7.99 -5.85
N ILE A 24 8.20 -7.58 -4.65
CA ILE A 24 8.56 -6.25 -4.11
C ILE A 24 10.08 -6.10 -4.06
N LYS A 25 10.60 -4.99 -4.57
CA LYS A 25 12.02 -4.72 -4.63
C LYS A 25 12.51 -3.93 -3.41
N GLU A 26 13.72 -4.24 -3.00
CA GLU A 26 14.39 -3.49 -1.92
C GLU A 26 14.51 -1.99 -2.26
N SER A 27 14.77 -1.64 -3.53
CA SER A 27 14.82 -0.25 -4.00
C SER A 27 13.50 0.48 -3.77
N THR A 28 12.36 -0.16 -4.07
CA THR A 28 11.02 0.39 -3.87
C THR A 28 10.72 0.63 -2.39
N LEU A 29 11.11 -0.30 -1.52
CA LEU A 29 10.97 -0.13 -0.07
C LEU A 29 11.88 0.96 0.48
N LYS A 30 13.11 1.08 -0.02
CA LYS A 30 14.03 2.18 0.35
C LYS A 30 13.49 3.55 -0.07
N GLU A 31 12.86 3.63 -1.24
CA GLU A 31 12.21 4.86 -1.70
C GLU A 31 11.02 5.22 -0.81
N LEU A 32 10.15 4.26 -0.47
CA LEU A 32 9.04 4.47 0.45
C LEU A 32 9.53 4.99 1.81
N ILE A 33 10.60 4.40 2.36
CA ILE A 33 11.21 4.85 3.62
C ILE A 33 11.80 6.26 3.46
N ALA A 34 12.40 6.59 2.32
CA ALA A 34 12.95 7.92 2.07
C ALA A 34 11.84 8.98 2.00
N VAL A 35 10.74 8.69 1.32
CA VAL A 35 9.55 9.56 1.23
C VAL A 35 8.94 9.84 2.60
N LYS A 36 8.98 8.85 3.52
CA LYS A 36 8.49 9.01 4.90
C LYS A 36 9.27 10.06 5.71
N LYS A 37 10.55 10.31 5.40
CA LYS A 37 11.38 11.28 6.15
C LYS A 37 10.81 12.70 6.09
N ASP A 38 10.13 13.04 5.01
CA ASP A 38 9.55 14.36 4.75
C ASP A 38 8.03 14.39 5.01
N ALA A 39 7.49 13.33 5.63
CA ALA A 39 6.05 13.17 5.88
C ALA A 39 5.77 12.48 7.22
N ASP A 40 4.55 12.62 7.75
CA ASP A 40 4.07 11.86 8.91
C ASP A 40 3.77 10.41 8.56
N LEU A 41 3.35 10.17 7.30
CA LEU A 41 2.99 8.86 6.77
C LEU A 41 3.33 8.80 5.28
N ALA A 42 3.82 7.64 4.81
CA ALA A 42 4.02 7.38 3.39
C ALA A 42 3.31 6.09 2.95
N LEU A 43 2.75 6.14 1.73
CA LEU A 43 2.02 5.05 1.08
C LEU A 43 2.77 4.58 -0.16
N LEU A 44 2.75 3.28 -0.41
CA LEU A 44 3.06 2.74 -1.72
C LEU A 44 1.75 2.60 -2.51
N THR A 45 1.62 3.34 -3.60
CA THR A 45 0.44 3.31 -4.48
C THR A 45 0.83 2.77 -5.86
N VAL A 46 -0.14 2.36 -6.65
CA VAL A 46 0.09 1.91 -8.02
C VAL A 46 -1.07 2.33 -8.93
N ASN A 47 -0.75 2.72 -10.15
CA ASN A 47 -1.75 2.97 -11.18
C ASN A 47 -2.02 1.66 -11.95
N LEU A 48 -3.29 1.23 -11.98
CA LEU A 48 -3.73 0.04 -12.67
C LEU A 48 -4.73 0.38 -13.77
N ASP A 49 -4.66 -0.31 -14.90
CA ASP A 49 -5.67 -0.17 -15.97
C ASP A 49 -7.01 -0.74 -15.54
N ASP A 50 -7.01 -1.88 -14.86
CA ASP A 50 -8.16 -2.44 -14.18
C ASP A 50 -7.93 -2.47 -12.66
N PRO A 51 -8.44 -1.47 -11.93
CA PRO A 51 -8.31 -1.38 -10.47
C PRO A 51 -9.41 -2.15 -9.72
N THR A 52 -10.15 -3.04 -10.37
CA THR A 52 -11.26 -3.79 -9.74
C THR A 52 -10.78 -4.55 -8.51
N GLY A 53 -11.54 -4.43 -7.41
CA GLY A 53 -11.22 -5.07 -6.13
C GLY A 53 -10.24 -4.32 -5.23
N MET A 54 -9.54 -3.30 -5.75
CA MET A 54 -8.53 -2.55 -4.98
C MET A 54 -9.12 -1.32 -4.28
N GLY A 55 -8.53 -0.89 -3.18
CA GLY A 55 -8.83 0.41 -2.55
C GLY A 55 -8.34 1.57 -3.41
N ARG A 56 -9.16 2.61 -3.55
CA ARG A 56 -8.87 3.80 -4.36
C ARG A 56 -8.22 4.90 -3.53
N ILE A 57 -7.16 5.50 -4.05
CA ILE A 57 -6.52 6.66 -3.43
C ILE A 57 -7.35 7.90 -3.73
N ILE A 58 -7.86 8.53 -2.69
CA ILE A 58 -8.62 9.78 -2.81
C ILE A 58 -7.67 10.94 -2.56
N ARG A 59 -7.66 11.89 -3.49
CA ARG A 59 -6.84 13.09 -3.40
C ARG A 59 -7.65 14.37 -3.42
N HIS A 60 -7.14 15.37 -2.73
CA HIS A 60 -7.55 16.76 -2.90
C HIS A 60 -6.31 17.55 -3.39
N GLY A 61 -6.27 17.85 -4.69
CA GLY A 61 -5.02 18.28 -5.35
C GLY A 61 -3.97 17.19 -5.29
N GLU A 62 -2.77 17.53 -4.85
CA GLU A 62 -1.67 16.56 -4.66
C GLU A 62 -1.78 15.75 -3.36
N GLN A 63 -2.59 16.21 -2.41
CA GLN A 63 -2.67 15.60 -1.09
C GLN A 63 -3.56 14.36 -1.08
N VAL A 64 -3.06 13.26 -0.54
CA VAL A 64 -3.88 12.08 -0.22
C VAL A 64 -4.76 12.40 0.99
N THR A 65 -6.05 12.13 0.88
CA THR A 65 -7.03 12.41 1.95
C THR A 65 -7.73 11.17 2.50
N ALA A 66 -7.83 10.11 1.70
CA ALA A 66 -8.44 8.85 2.14
C ALA A 66 -8.05 7.69 1.19
N ILE A 67 -8.33 6.48 1.65
CA ILE A 67 -8.42 5.30 0.80
C ILE A 67 -9.86 4.79 0.93
N VAL A 68 -10.53 4.56 -0.20
CA VAL A 68 -11.89 4.00 -0.22
C VAL A 68 -11.85 2.61 -0.83
N GLU A 69 -12.26 1.62 -0.06
CA GLU A 69 -12.30 0.23 -0.51
C GLU A 69 -13.30 0.04 -1.66
N HIS A 70 -13.01 -0.92 -2.56
CA HIS A 70 -13.81 -1.10 -3.79
C HIS A 70 -15.31 -1.25 -3.53
N LYS A 71 -15.71 -1.93 -2.46
CA LYS A 71 -17.11 -2.19 -2.13
C LYS A 71 -17.83 -0.95 -1.61
N ASP A 72 -17.11 -0.04 -0.96
CA ASP A 72 -17.64 1.23 -0.42
C ASP A 72 -17.51 2.38 -1.43
N ALA A 73 -16.76 2.19 -2.53
CA ALA A 73 -16.50 3.22 -3.52
C ALA A 73 -17.73 3.54 -4.38
N SER A 74 -18.02 4.84 -4.53
CA SER A 74 -19.01 5.35 -5.49
C SER A 74 -18.62 5.04 -6.94
N GLN A 75 -19.55 5.19 -7.88
CA GLN A 75 -19.26 5.00 -9.30
C GLN A 75 -18.11 5.90 -9.80
N GLN A 76 -18.06 7.16 -9.35
CA GLN A 76 -16.99 8.09 -9.71
C GLN A 76 -15.64 7.67 -9.11
N GLN A 77 -15.61 7.25 -7.85
CA GLN A 77 -14.39 6.78 -7.20
C GLN A 77 -13.84 5.51 -7.83
N ARG A 78 -14.70 4.62 -8.35
CA ARG A 78 -14.28 3.41 -9.06
C ARG A 78 -13.53 3.69 -10.36
N LEU A 79 -13.64 4.88 -10.95
CA LEU A 79 -12.88 5.30 -12.13
C LEU A 79 -11.44 5.70 -11.80
N ILE A 80 -11.12 5.93 -10.54
CA ILE A 80 -9.75 6.25 -10.11
C ILE A 80 -8.87 5.04 -10.34
N LYS A 81 -7.76 5.24 -11.06
CA LYS A 81 -6.79 4.19 -11.39
C LYS A 81 -5.70 4.03 -10.32
N GLU A 82 -5.45 5.07 -9.53
CA GLU A 82 -4.48 4.99 -8.43
C GLU A 82 -5.06 4.19 -7.28
N THR A 83 -4.36 3.12 -6.93
CA THR A 83 -4.81 2.14 -5.93
C THR A 83 -3.82 1.98 -4.80
N ASN A 84 -4.35 1.55 -3.66
CA ASN A 84 -3.55 1.17 -2.50
C ASN A 84 -2.94 -0.22 -2.69
N THR A 85 -1.65 -0.36 -2.39
CA THR A 85 -0.96 -1.67 -2.40
C THR A 85 -1.05 -2.40 -1.06
N GLY A 86 -1.54 -1.75 0.00
CA GLY A 86 -1.50 -2.24 1.37
C GLY A 86 -0.16 -2.02 2.09
N MET A 87 0.84 -1.48 1.38
CA MET A 87 2.16 -1.20 1.97
C MET A 87 2.25 0.27 2.37
N MET A 88 2.67 0.53 3.60
CA MET A 88 2.74 1.87 4.16
C MET A 88 3.74 1.95 5.31
N ILE A 89 4.20 3.15 5.63
CA ILE A 89 5.11 3.42 6.75
C ILE A 89 4.64 4.66 7.51
N MET A 90 4.63 4.57 8.85
CA MET A 90 4.20 5.64 9.74
C MET A 90 4.81 5.49 11.13
N GLY A 91 4.79 6.56 11.93
CA GLY A 91 5.25 6.51 13.31
C GLY A 91 4.44 5.55 14.19
N GLY A 92 5.10 4.80 15.06
CA GLY A 92 4.48 3.79 15.91
C GLY A 92 3.45 4.36 16.89
N SER A 93 3.70 5.55 17.44
CA SER A 93 2.76 6.25 18.33
C SER A 93 1.43 6.57 17.62
N ASP A 94 1.51 7.15 16.43
CA ASP A 94 0.33 7.50 15.62
C ASP A 94 -0.41 6.23 15.18
N LEU A 95 0.31 5.21 14.71
CA LEU A 95 -0.28 3.92 14.31
C LEU A 95 -1.09 3.29 15.45
N LYS A 96 -0.51 3.17 16.65
CA LYS A 96 -1.23 2.59 17.81
C LYS A 96 -2.50 3.36 18.13
N ARG A 97 -2.43 4.68 18.11
CA ARG A 97 -3.58 5.55 18.38
C ARG A 97 -4.69 5.35 17.34
N TRP A 98 -4.36 5.35 16.06
CA TRP A 98 -5.34 5.10 14.99
C TRP A 98 -5.89 3.69 15.01
N LEU A 99 -5.05 2.67 15.24
CA LEU A 99 -5.52 1.28 15.36
C LEU A 99 -6.54 1.08 16.48
N SER A 100 -6.41 1.83 17.60
CA SER A 100 -7.38 1.78 18.70
C SER A 100 -8.70 2.49 18.39
N ALA A 101 -8.71 3.40 17.43
CA ALA A 101 -9.87 4.17 16.99
C ALA A 101 -10.62 3.55 15.79
N LEU A 102 -10.06 2.50 15.17
CA LEU A 102 -10.71 1.80 14.06
C LEU A 102 -12.08 1.23 14.48
N ASN A 103 -13.02 1.27 13.55
CA ASN A 103 -14.32 0.64 13.68
C ASN A 103 -14.63 -0.23 12.45
N ASN A 104 -15.73 -0.94 12.46
CA ASN A 104 -16.16 -1.82 11.38
C ASN A 104 -17.45 -1.34 10.69
N ASN A 105 -17.75 -0.06 10.74
CA ASN A 105 -18.95 0.55 10.12
C ASN A 105 -18.75 0.75 8.60
N ASN A 106 -18.60 -0.36 7.86
CA ASN A 106 -18.37 -0.35 6.41
C ASN A 106 -19.13 -1.51 5.74
N ALA A 107 -19.11 -1.57 4.41
CA ALA A 107 -19.87 -2.56 3.62
C ALA A 107 -19.53 -4.02 3.95
N GLN A 108 -18.37 -4.30 4.50
CA GLN A 108 -17.94 -5.66 4.84
C GLN A 108 -18.06 -6.01 6.34
N GLY A 109 -18.29 -4.99 7.21
CA GLY A 109 -18.30 -5.18 8.67
C GLY A 109 -16.92 -5.52 9.23
N GLU A 110 -15.83 -5.14 8.54
CA GLU A 110 -14.45 -5.47 8.89
C GLU A 110 -13.68 -4.23 9.34
N PHE A 111 -12.61 -4.42 10.11
CA PHE A 111 -11.71 -3.33 10.46
C PHE A 111 -10.75 -3.07 9.30
N TYR A 112 -10.92 -1.93 8.62
CA TYR A 112 -10.05 -1.54 7.52
C TYR A 112 -8.82 -0.78 8.04
N LEU A 113 -7.62 -1.33 7.80
CA LEU A 113 -6.40 -0.60 8.10
C LEU A 113 -6.31 0.71 7.30
N THR A 114 -6.91 0.75 6.13
CA THR A 114 -6.93 1.92 5.23
C THR A 114 -7.65 3.14 5.82
N ASP A 115 -8.51 2.95 6.83
CA ASP A 115 -9.18 4.06 7.53
C ASP A 115 -8.18 4.95 8.31
N VAL A 116 -6.99 4.44 8.66
CA VAL A 116 -5.95 5.25 9.32
C VAL A 116 -5.50 6.43 8.45
N ILE A 117 -5.62 6.31 7.13
CA ILE A 117 -5.25 7.37 6.18
C ILE A 117 -6.21 8.56 6.29
N GLU A 118 -7.51 8.28 6.37
CA GLU A 118 -8.50 9.35 6.57
C GLU A 118 -8.35 9.99 7.95
N MET A 119 -8.04 9.20 8.99
CA MET A 119 -7.77 9.73 10.33
C MET A 119 -6.55 10.65 10.32
N ALA A 120 -5.45 10.23 9.70
CA ALA A 120 -4.24 11.04 9.55
C ALA A 120 -4.52 12.36 8.81
N ALA A 121 -5.26 12.30 7.70
CA ALA A 121 -5.64 13.48 6.92
C ALA A 121 -6.52 14.46 7.73
N LYS A 122 -7.49 13.95 8.50
CA LYS A 122 -8.33 14.76 9.39
C LYS A 122 -7.55 15.45 10.51
N GLU A 123 -6.45 14.86 10.95
CA GLU A 123 -5.53 15.46 11.93
C GLU A 123 -4.53 16.43 11.30
N GLY A 124 -4.60 16.67 9.98
CA GLY A 124 -3.68 17.55 9.27
C GLY A 124 -2.27 16.99 9.08
N LYS A 125 -2.12 15.66 9.20
CA LYS A 125 -0.86 14.97 8.96
C LYS A 125 -0.47 15.01 7.48
N SER A 126 0.83 15.14 7.21
CA SER A 126 1.36 15.07 5.86
C SER A 126 1.42 13.61 5.38
N ILE A 127 0.76 13.33 4.24
CA ILE A 127 0.68 11.99 3.67
C ILE A 127 1.30 12.04 2.28
N HIS A 128 2.43 11.38 2.11
CA HIS A 128 3.11 11.27 0.83
C HIS A 128 2.89 9.89 0.21
N ALA A 129 3.04 9.80 -1.11
CA ALA A 129 2.94 8.54 -1.83
C ALA A 129 4.14 8.36 -2.76
N SER A 130 4.62 7.11 -2.85
CA SER A 130 5.55 6.67 -3.89
C SER A 130 4.92 5.56 -4.72
N GLN A 131 5.49 5.27 -5.88
CA GLN A 131 5.02 4.20 -6.76
C GLN A 131 6.20 3.28 -7.11
N PRO A 132 5.96 1.97 -7.28
CA PRO A 132 7.00 1.06 -7.74
C PRO A 132 7.38 1.38 -9.19
N SER A 133 8.57 1.01 -9.61
CA SER A 133 9.01 1.17 -11.00
C SER A 133 8.17 0.34 -11.98
N ARG A 134 7.63 -0.79 -11.51
CA ARG A 134 6.74 -1.68 -12.29
C ARG A 134 5.59 -2.17 -11.41
N ALA A 135 4.37 -2.16 -11.95
CA ALA A 135 3.18 -2.59 -11.22
C ALA A 135 3.25 -4.04 -10.69
N ILE A 136 3.96 -4.93 -11.42
CA ILE A 136 4.14 -6.33 -11.03
C ILE A 136 4.83 -6.51 -9.67
N GLU A 137 5.60 -5.52 -9.20
CA GLU A 137 6.28 -5.57 -7.90
C GLU A 137 5.31 -5.66 -6.72
N VAL A 138 4.11 -5.11 -6.90
CA VAL A 138 3.08 -5.01 -5.86
C VAL A 138 1.84 -5.87 -6.15
N GLU A 139 1.93 -6.73 -7.15
CA GLU A 139 0.85 -7.66 -7.50
C GLU A 139 0.78 -8.78 -6.47
N GLY A 140 -0.41 -8.94 -5.86
CA GLY A 140 -0.68 -9.97 -4.85
C GLY A 140 -1.09 -11.30 -5.46
N ILE A 141 -0.72 -12.40 -4.79
CA ILE A 141 -1.08 -13.77 -5.17
C ILE A 141 -2.27 -14.25 -4.34
N ASN A 142 -3.45 -14.36 -4.96
CA ASN A 142 -4.67 -14.88 -4.32
C ASN A 142 -5.07 -16.27 -4.84
N ASN A 143 -4.49 -16.71 -5.96
CA ASN A 143 -4.80 -18.00 -6.57
C ASN A 143 -3.62 -18.53 -7.41
N ARG A 144 -3.73 -19.79 -7.85
CA ARG A 144 -2.67 -20.47 -8.61
C ARG A 144 -2.41 -19.88 -9.98
N VAL A 145 -3.39 -19.22 -10.60
CA VAL A 145 -3.22 -18.57 -11.91
C VAL A 145 -2.34 -17.33 -11.75
N GLN A 146 -2.62 -16.52 -10.73
CA GLN A 146 -1.77 -15.36 -10.39
C GLN A 146 -0.36 -15.80 -10.01
N LEU A 147 -0.22 -16.88 -9.21
CA LEU A 147 1.10 -17.44 -8.88
C LEU A 147 1.89 -17.79 -10.15
N ALA A 148 1.28 -18.52 -11.09
CA ALA A 148 1.93 -18.90 -12.33
C ALA A 148 2.32 -17.68 -13.19
N SER A 149 1.50 -16.64 -13.24
CA SER A 149 1.80 -15.38 -13.93
C SER A 149 3.02 -14.67 -13.33
N ILE A 150 3.01 -14.51 -12.01
CA ILE A 150 4.10 -13.84 -11.26
C ILE A 150 5.42 -14.65 -11.38
N GLU A 151 5.34 -15.98 -11.31
CA GLU A 151 6.51 -16.85 -11.53
C GLU A 151 7.12 -16.65 -12.93
N ARG A 152 6.30 -16.57 -13.98
CA ARG A 152 6.76 -16.29 -15.34
C ARG A 152 7.42 -14.92 -15.46
N ALA A 153 6.84 -13.91 -14.85
CA ALA A 153 7.42 -12.57 -14.83
C ALA A 153 8.78 -12.56 -14.13
N TYR A 154 8.91 -13.25 -13.00
CA TYR A 154 10.18 -13.40 -12.30
C TYR A 154 11.23 -14.13 -13.15
N GLN A 155 10.86 -15.25 -13.77
CA GLN A 155 11.76 -16.01 -14.65
C GLN A 155 12.25 -15.16 -15.83
N ALA A 156 11.37 -14.38 -16.45
CA ALA A 156 11.73 -13.48 -17.55
C ALA A 156 12.72 -12.39 -17.09
N GLU A 157 12.47 -11.77 -15.93
CA GLU A 157 13.37 -10.76 -15.36
C GLU A 157 14.76 -11.34 -15.04
N GLN A 158 14.82 -12.56 -14.47
CA GLN A 158 16.09 -13.22 -14.19
C GLN A 158 16.85 -13.57 -15.47
N ALA A 159 16.15 -14.08 -16.49
CA ALA A 159 16.75 -14.39 -17.78
C ALA A 159 17.32 -13.13 -18.45
N GLU A 160 16.58 -12.01 -18.45
CA GLU A 160 17.05 -10.72 -18.97
C GLU A 160 18.30 -10.25 -18.23
N ALA A 161 18.31 -10.31 -16.91
CA ALA A 161 19.45 -9.91 -16.09
C ALA A 161 20.72 -10.71 -16.41
N ILE A 162 20.59 -12.03 -16.66
CA ILE A 162 21.69 -12.90 -17.04
C ILE A 162 22.17 -12.59 -18.46
N MET A 163 21.26 -12.42 -19.42
CA MET A 163 21.59 -12.05 -20.79
C MET A 163 22.33 -10.70 -20.88
N MET A 164 21.96 -9.74 -20.04
CA MET A 164 22.66 -8.44 -19.96
C MET A 164 24.10 -8.56 -19.43
N GLN A 165 24.44 -9.65 -18.74
CA GLN A 165 25.81 -9.97 -18.30
C GLN A 165 26.63 -10.72 -19.36
N GLY A 166 26.05 -11.00 -20.53
CA GLY A 166 26.73 -11.63 -21.66
C GLY A 166 26.71 -13.15 -21.65
N VAL A 167 25.78 -13.74 -20.91
CA VAL A 167 25.53 -15.20 -20.86
C VAL A 167 24.41 -15.60 -21.81
#